data_11821f6e6ad104a2fe85d84b80a6c3e4
#
_entry.id   11821f6e6ad104a2fe85d84b80a6c3e4
#
_cell.length_a   1.000
_cell.length_b   1.000
_cell.length_c   1.000
_cell.angle_alpha   90.00
_cell.angle_beta   90.00
_cell.angle_gamma   90.00
#
_symmetry.space_group_name_H-M   'P 1'
#
loop_
_entity.id
_entity.type
_entity.pdbx_description
1 polymer ?
#
loop_
_entity_poly.entity_id
_entity_poly.type
_entity_poly.pdbx_seq_one_letter_code
_entity_poly.pdbx_strand_id
1 'polypeptide(L)'
;MENKQPFRSGFVAILGRPNVGKSSIMNRFVGEKVAIVSNHPQTTRSRLLGVATRADWQIVFVDTPGLHKPRTKLGEYMVKAANDAREGVDAVLCVVDGQFIGAGDRAILEDVAQMSCPKFLAVNKIDLCEPEKLMPQLQKLNGCGFDQIVCVSARRGDNMDELLAMLAKAMPEGPKYFPDDMMTDQPERVLCAEIIREKALWNLRDEVPHGVGVEMLSIKEVRPGLTEIHANIYCERASHKSIIIGKQGAMLGKIGSEARKDIEKLLGTHVSLRLWVKVREDWRNRAGDLHTLGYEDE
;
A
#
# COMPACT_ATOMS: atom_id res chain seq x y z
N MET A 1 -16.29 -35.73 19.28
CA MET A 1 -15.14 -35.28 18.46
C MET A 1 -15.61 -34.02 17.75
N GLU A 2 -15.16 -32.86 18.22
CA GLU A 2 -15.45 -31.60 17.55
C GLU A 2 -14.83 -31.66 16.15
N ASN A 3 -15.67 -31.53 15.15
CA ASN A 3 -15.26 -31.47 13.76
C ASN A 3 -14.56 -30.10 13.53
N LYS A 4 -13.32 -29.96 13.98
CA LYS A 4 -12.51 -28.75 13.72
C LYS A 4 -12.38 -28.66 12.18
N GLN A 5 -13.00 -27.64 11.60
CA GLN A 5 -12.75 -27.34 10.20
C GLN A 5 -11.24 -27.14 10.02
N PRO A 6 -10.63 -27.68 8.95
CA PRO A 6 -9.21 -27.53 8.71
C PRO A 6 -8.87 -26.05 8.55
N PHE A 7 -7.72 -25.66 9.12
CA PHE A 7 -7.22 -24.29 9.00
C PHE A 7 -6.89 -23.99 7.54
N ARG A 8 -7.26 -22.79 7.09
CA ARG A 8 -7.01 -22.32 5.71
C ARG A 8 -6.00 -21.20 5.71
N SER A 9 -5.05 -21.27 4.79
CA SER A 9 -4.06 -20.20 4.66
C SER A 9 -3.55 -20.08 3.23
N GLY A 10 -3.19 -18.86 2.83
CA GLY A 10 -2.67 -18.62 1.50
C GLY A 10 -2.29 -17.16 1.26
N PHE A 11 -1.72 -16.94 0.09
CA PHE A 11 -1.25 -15.64 -0.38
C PHE A 11 -2.23 -15.06 -1.40
N VAL A 12 -2.57 -13.79 -1.24
CA VAL A 12 -3.46 -13.06 -2.15
C VAL A 12 -2.75 -11.83 -2.70
N ALA A 13 -2.46 -11.81 -3.99
CA ALA A 13 -1.92 -10.60 -4.64
C ALA A 13 -3.02 -9.57 -4.86
N ILE A 14 -2.77 -8.32 -4.45
CA ILE A 14 -3.67 -7.19 -4.71
C ILE A 14 -3.15 -6.40 -5.91
N LEU A 15 -3.86 -6.47 -7.02
CA LEU A 15 -3.48 -5.87 -8.30
C LEU A 15 -4.43 -4.74 -8.69
N GLY A 16 -3.96 -3.83 -9.55
CA GLY A 16 -4.77 -2.73 -10.08
C GLY A 16 -3.94 -1.48 -10.32
N ARG A 17 -4.54 -0.49 -10.97
CA ARG A 17 -3.89 0.81 -11.24
C ARG A 17 -3.51 1.55 -9.97
N PRO A 18 -2.63 2.56 -10.05
CA PRO A 18 -2.42 3.47 -8.94
C PRO A 18 -3.73 4.13 -8.48
N ASN A 19 -3.87 4.39 -7.19
CA ASN A 19 -4.97 5.13 -6.55
C ASN A 19 -6.37 4.49 -6.63
N VAL A 20 -6.51 3.24 -7.05
CA VAL A 20 -7.80 2.52 -6.99
C VAL A 20 -8.17 2.07 -5.56
N GLY A 21 -7.22 2.14 -4.61
CA GLY A 21 -7.45 1.85 -3.20
C GLY A 21 -6.94 0.50 -2.71
N LYS A 22 -5.93 -0.11 -3.36
CA LYS A 22 -5.32 -1.39 -2.97
C LYS A 22 -4.85 -1.39 -1.51
N SER A 23 -3.97 -0.46 -1.15
CA SER A 23 -3.45 -0.32 0.22
C SER A 23 -4.54 -0.01 1.25
N SER A 24 -5.61 0.72 0.86
CA SER A 24 -6.76 0.98 1.73
C SER A 24 -7.55 -0.31 2.02
N ILE A 25 -7.74 -1.15 1.01
CA ILE A 25 -8.39 -2.46 1.17
C ILE A 25 -7.54 -3.35 2.08
N MET A 26 -6.23 -3.44 1.83
CA MET A 26 -5.32 -4.23 2.66
C MET A 26 -5.34 -3.78 4.12
N ASN A 27 -5.18 -2.48 4.40
CA ASN A 27 -5.27 -1.95 5.76
C ASN A 27 -6.58 -2.32 6.45
N ARG A 28 -7.71 -2.30 5.70
CA ARG A 28 -9.01 -2.67 6.24
C ARG A 28 -9.09 -4.15 6.59
N PHE A 29 -8.53 -5.04 5.76
CA PHE A 29 -8.51 -6.48 5.99
C PHE A 29 -7.61 -6.89 7.16
N VAL A 30 -6.45 -6.26 7.25
CA VAL A 30 -5.50 -6.47 8.37
C VAL A 30 -6.08 -5.92 9.69
N GLY A 31 -6.82 -4.81 9.62
CA GLY A 31 -7.38 -4.11 10.79
C GLY A 31 -6.48 -3.01 11.35
N GLU A 32 -5.27 -2.87 10.80
CA GLU A 32 -4.28 -1.87 11.19
C GLU A 32 -3.67 -1.19 9.96
N LYS A 33 -3.03 -0.04 10.17
CA LYS A 33 -2.37 0.73 9.13
C LYS A 33 -0.96 0.19 8.88
N VAL A 34 -0.84 -0.81 8.02
CA VAL A 34 0.45 -1.39 7.59
C VAL A 34 0.98 -0.78 6.29
N ALA A 35 0.10 -0.21 5.46
CA ALA A 35 0.46 0.47 4.22
C ALA A 35 0.03 1.93 4.24
N ILE A 36 0.83 2.79 3.62
CA ILE A 36 0.48 4.20 3.46
C ILE A 36 -0.57 4.40 2.36
N VAL A 37 -1.38 5.43 2.53
CA VAL A 37 -2.47 5.77 1.61
C VAL A 37 -2.36 7.22 1.19
N SER A 38 -2.38 7.53 -0.10
CA SER A 38 -2.48 8.90 -0.59
C SER A 38 -3.24 8.98 -1.92
N ASN A 39 -3.63 10.18 -2.30
CA ASN A 39 -4.25 10.45 -3.60
C ASN A 39 -3.21 10.60 -4.73
N HIS A 40 -1.92 10.54 -4.43
CA HIS A 40 -0.86 10.65 -5.41
C HIS A 40 -0.52 9.28 -6.02
N PRO A 41 -0.26 9.21 -7.35
CA PRO A 41 0.26 8.00 -7.96
C PRO A 41 1.59 7.57 -7.34
N GLN A 42 1.91 6.27 -7.40
CA GLN A 42 3.15 5.72 -6.85
C GLN A 42 3.27 5.87 -5.32
N THR A 43 2.15 5.75 -4.61
CA THR A 43 2.12 5.74 -3.14
C THR A 43 2.85 4.52 -2.61
N THR A 44 2.47 3.31 -3.02
CA THR A 44 3.20 2.06 -2.75
C THR A 44 4.35 1.95 -3.75
N ARG A 45 5.57 1.77 -3.27
CA ARG A 45 6.79 1.69 -4.10
C ARG A 45 7.47 0.33 -4.05
N SER A 46 7.32 -0.39 -2.95
CA SER A 46 7.86 -1.73 -2.74
C SER A 46 6.73 -2.73 -2.52
N ARG A 47 7.02 -4.01 -2.71
CA ARG A 47 6.13 -5.09 -2.28
C ARG A 47 5.96 -5.00 -0.76
N LEU A 48 4.73 -5.14 -0.28
CA LEU A 48 4.40 -5.10 1.14
C LEU A 48 3.49 -6.26 1.49
N LEU A 49 3.80 -6.99 2.56
CA LEU A 49 2.93 -8.01 3.09
C LEU A 49 2.04 -7.44 4.20
N GLY A 50 0.75 -7.77 4.12
CA GLY A 50 -0.22 -7.53 5.18
C GLY A 50 -0.85 -8.84 5.61
N VAL A 51 -0.78 -9.19 6.88
CA VAL A 51 -1.25 -10.47 7.41
C VAL A 51 -2.57 -10.27 8.15
N ALA A 52 -3.61 -10.97 7.72
CA ALA A 52 -4.89 -11.02 8.41
C ALA A 52 -5.12 -12.42 8.97
N THR A 53 -5.11 -12.55 10.30
CA THR A 53 -5.31 -13.82 11.01
C THR A 53 -6.67 -13.85 11.72
N ARG A 54 -7.37 -14.98 11.60
CA ARG A 54 -8.60 -15.29 12.34
C ARG A 54 -8.49 -16.70 12.93
N ALA A 55 -9.51 -17.14 13.65
CA ALA A 55 -9.50 -18.43 14.35
C ALA A 55 -9.29 -19.64 13.42
N ASP A 56 -9.82 -19.57 12.20
CA ASP A 56 -9.92 -20.67 11.23
C ASP A 56 -9.16 -20.43 9.92
N TRP A 57 -8.55 -19.23 9.74
CA TRP A 57 -7.79 -18.91 8.55
C TRP A 57 -6.75 -17.81 8.76
N GLN A 58 -5.75 -17.76 7.85
CA GLN A 58 -4.78 -16.68 7.72
C GLN A 58 -4.58 -16.33 6.25
N ILE A 59 -4.74 -15.07 5.89
CA ILE A 59 -4.46 -14.58 4.55
C ILE A 59 -3.28 -13.63 4.59
N VAL A 60 -2.31 -13.86 3.72
CA VAL A 60 -1.18 -12.97 3.49
C VAL A 60 -1.45 -12.17 2.23
N PHE A 61 -1.79 -10.90 2.39
CA PHE A 61 -1.99 -9.98 1.28
C PHE A 61 -0.66 -9.43 0.80
N VAL A 62 -0.46 -9.46 -0.51
CA VAL A 62 0.71 -8.88 -1.16
C VAL A 62 0.26 -7.59 -1.86
N ASP A 63 0.45 -6.42 -1.21
CA ASP A 63 0.20 -5.13 -1.86
C ASP A 63 1.33 -4.81 -2.82
N THR A 64 0.97 -4.35 -3.99
CA THR A 64 1.91 -4.09 -5.07
C THR A 64 1.87 -2.63 -5.48
N PRO A 65 3.00 -2.09 -5.97
CA PRO A 65 2.97 -0.84 -6.71
C PRO A 65 1.92 -0.91 -7.83
N GLY A 66 1.20 0.19 -8.04
CA GLY A 66 0.22 0.23 -9.12
C GLY A 66 0.87 0.04 -10.49
N LEU A 67 0.31 -0.85 -11.31
CA LEU A 67 0.81 -1.11 -12.65
C LEU A 67 0.74 0.15 -13.54
N HIS A 68 1.90 0.57 -14.06
CA HIS A 68 2.06 1.76 -14.89
C HIS A 68 3.25 1.60 -15.84
N LYS A 69 3.36 2.46 -16.86
CA LYS A 69 4.54 2.48 -17.72
C LYS A 69 5.70 3.16 -17.00
N PRO A 70 6.86 2.48 -16.80
CA PRO A 70 7.99 3.05 -16.07
C PRO A 70 8.64 4.19 -16.87
N ARG A 71 9.14 5.22 -16.18
CA ARG A 71 9.88 6.35 -16.77
C ARG A 71 11.21 6.62 -16.05
N THR A 72 11.48 5.93 -14.97
CA THR A 72 12.68 6.06 -14.13
C THR A 72 13.10 4.68 -13.66
N LYS A 73 14.34 4.50 -13.18
CA LYS A 73 14.78 3.24 -12.56
C LYS A 73 13.91 2.85 -11.38
N LEU A 74 13.50 3.82 -10.55
CA LEU A 74 12.51 3.55 -9.51
C LEU A 74 11.20 2.99 -10.08
N GLY A 75 10.75 3.52 -11.22
CA GLY A 75 9.55 3.01 -11.91
C GLY A 75 9.73 1.59 -12.43
N GLU A 76 10.92 1.23 -12.95
CA GLU A 76 11.25 -0.14 -13.38
C GLU A 76 11.23 -1.12 -12.20
N TYR A 77 11.84 -0.74 -11.07
CA TYR A 77 11.78 -1.50 -9.83
C TYR A 77 10.32 -1.74 -9.38
N MET A 78 9.48 -0.70 -9.39
CA MET A 78 8.06 -0.83 -9.01
C MET A 78 7.29 -1.81 -9.92
N VAL A 79 7.53 -1.78 -11.24
CA VAL A 79 6.88 -2.70 -12.19
C VAL A 79 7.36 -4.13 -11.95
N LYS A 80 8.65 -4.35 -11.71
CA LYS A 80 9.20 -5.66 -11.37
C LYS A 80 8.54 -6.19 -10.08
N ALA A 81 8.53 -5.42 -8.99
CA ALA A 81 7.90 -5.80 -7.74
C ALA A 81 6.40 -6.16 -7.89
N ALA A 82 5.67 -5.48 -8.79
CA ALA A 82 4.28 -5.80 -9.09
C ALA A 82 4.11 -7.10 -9.89
N ASN A 83 5.07 -7.44 -10.77
CA ASN A 83 5.04 -8.69 -11.53
C ASN A 83 5.45 -9.88 -10.66
N ASP A 84 6.52 -9.76 -9.88
CA ASP A 84 7.01 -10.81 -8.99
C ASP A 84 5.95 -11.21 -7.94
N ALA A 85 5.12 -10.27 -7.51
CA ALA A 85 4.03 -10.52 -6.58
C ALA A 85 2.88 -11.37 -7.14
N ARG A 86 2.86 -11.64 -8.45
CA ARG A 86 1.85 -12.49 -9.11
C ARG A 86 2.22 -13.97 -9.10
N GLU A 87 3.49 -14.28 -8.87
CA GLU A 87 3.99 -15.64 -8.90
C GLU A 87 3.74 -16.34 -7.56
N GLY A 88 3.27 -17.59 -7.62
CA GLY A 88 3.10 -18.43 -6.44
C GLY A 88 2.01 -18.00 -5.46
N VAL A 89 1.02 -17.18 -5.88
CA VAL A 89 -0.12 -16.81 -5.04
C VAL A 89 -1.30 -17.77 -5.22
N ASP A 90 -2.06 -17.94 -4.14
CA ASP A 90 -3.23 -18.83 -4.10
C ASP A 90 -4.49 -18.17 -4.68
N ALA A 91 -4.56 -16.84 -4.69
CA ALA A 91 -5.63 -16.07 -5.34
C ALA A 91 -5.17 -14.66 -5.71
N VAL A 92 -5.93 -14.01 -6.58
CA VAL A 92 -5.73 -12.61 -6.96
C VAL A 92 -6.97 -11.79 -6.65
N LEU A 93 -6.74 -10.64 -6.00
CA LEU A 93 -7.73 -9.59 -5.84
C LEU A 93 -7.40 -8.41 -6.76
N CYS A 94 -8.09 -8.30 -7.88
CA CYS A 94 -7.98 -7.14 -8.74
C CYS A 94 -8.88 -6.02 -8.23
N VAL A 95 -8.38 -4.78 -8.21
CA VAL A 95 -9.11 -3.61 -7.71
C VAL A 95 -9.24 -2.57 -8.81
N VAL A 96 -10.46 -2.11 -9.03
CA VAL A 96 -10.77 -1.00 -9.95
C VAL A 96 -11.54 0.10 -9.21
N ASP A 97 -11.47 1.33 -9.74
CA ASP A 97 -12.22 2.47 -9.22
C ASP A 97 -13.62 2.50 -9.85
N GLY A 98 -14.66 2.40 -9.01
CA GLY A 98 -16.05 2.42 -9.47
C GLY A 98 -16.46 3.72 -10.17
N GLN A 99 -15.76 4.83 -9.92
CA GLN A 99 -16.05 6.11 -10.60
C GLN A 99 -15.66 6.06 -12.08
N PHE A 100 -14.58 5.33 -12.42
CA PHE A 100 -14.11 5.25 -13.80
C PHE A 100 -13.27 4.00 -14.07
N ILE A 101 -13.77 3.13 -14.93
CA ILE A 101 -13.08 1.94 -15.44
C ILE A 101 -12.65 2.20 -16.88
N GLY A 102 -11.37 2.51 -17.08
CA GLY A 102 -10.79 2.90 -18.35
C GLY A 102 -10.03 1.78 -19.08
N ALA A 103 -9.38 2.14 -20.19
CA ALA A 103 -8.59 1.19 -21.00
C ALA A 103 -7.43 0.56 -20.19
N GLY A 104 -6.79 1.33 -19.30
CA GLY A 104 -5.71 0.80 -18.44
C GLY A 104 -6.19 -0.22 -17.44
N ASP A 105 -7.43 -0.10 -16.92
CA ASP A 105 -8.02 -1.10 -16.05
C ASP A 105 -8.33 -2.37 -16.85
N ARG A 106 -8.92 -2.23 -18.04
CA ARG A 106 -9.27 -3.37 -18.90
C ARG A 106 -8.04 -4.21 -19.26
N ALA A 107 -6.92 -3.58 -19.62
CA ALA A 107 -5.69 -4.29 -19.93
C ALA A 107 -5.21 -5.14 -18.72
N ILE A 108 -5.32 -4.61 -17.50
CA ILE A 108 -4.98 -5.37 -16.28
C ILE A 108 -5.98 -6.51 -16.06
N LEU A 109 -7.28 -6.27 -16.25
CA LEU A 109 -8.32 -7.28 -16.09
C LEU A 109 -8.15 -8.43 -17.08
N GLU A 110 -7.86 -8.13 -18.34
CA GLU A 110 -7.60 -9.12 -19.40
C GLU A 110 -6.37 -9.98 -19.07
N ASP A 111 -5.31 -9.37 -18.58
CA ASP A 111 -4.09 -10.06 -18.17
C ASP A 111 -4.32 -10.96 -16.93
N VAL A 112 -5.02 -10.45 -15.90
CA VAL A 112 -5.38 -11.23 -14.71
C VAL A 112 -6.35 -12.36 -15.04
N ALA A 113 -7.25 -12.18 -16.02
CA ALA A 113 -8.20 -13.21 -16.44
C ALA A 113 -7.51 -14.49 -16.96
N GLN A 114 -6.27 -14.39 -17.45
CA GLN A 114 -5.49 -15.55 -17.94
C GLN A 114 -4.80 -16.33 -16.82
N MET A 115 -4.82 -15.86 -15.59
CA MET A 115 -4.20 -16.57 -14.46
C MET A 115 -5.03 -17.81 -14.09
N SER A 116 -4.37 -18.86 -13.61
CA SER A 116 -5.02 -20.15 -13.28
C SER A 116 -5.59 -20.18 -11.85
N CYS A 117 -5.22 -19.24 -10.98
CA CYS A 117 -5.72 -19.19 -9.60
C CYS A 117 -7.10 -18.51 -9.52
N PRO A 118 -7.84 -18.67 -8.40
CA PRO A 118 -9.06 -17.92 -8.11
C PRO A 118 -8.87 -16.42 -8.25
N LYS A 119 -9.81 -15.76 -8.91
CA LYS A 119 -9.75 -14.33 -9.28
C LYS A 119 -10.96 -13.57 -8.77
N PHE A 120 -10.71 -12.57 -7.95
CA PHE A 120 -11.72 -11.69 -7.37
C PHE A 120 -11.55 -10.28 -7.92
N LEU A 121 -12.65 -9.62 -8.24
CA LEU A 121 -12.66 -8.23 -8.68
C LEU A 121 -13.39 -7.36 -7.65
N ALA A 122 -12.67 -6.44 -7.02
CA ALA A 122 -13.25 -5.41 -6.18
C ALA A 122 -13.48 -4.13 -6.96
N VAL A 123 -14.72 -3.72 -7.11
CA VAL A 123 -15.09 -2.40 -7.62
C VAL A 123 -15.18 -1.46 -6.42
N ASN A 124 -14.09 -0.73 -6.17
CA ASN A 124 -13.93 0.09 -4.97
C ASN A 124 -14.43 1.52 -5.16
N LYS A 125 -14.58 2.24 -4.06
CA LYS A 125 -15.04 3.64 -3.97
C LYS A 125 -16.50 3.84 -4.38
N ILE A 126 -17.35 2.84 -4.14
CA ILE A 126 -18.79 2.96 -4.44
C ILE A 126 -19.46 4.08 -3.65
N ASP A 127 -18.87 4.50 -2.53
CA ASP A 127 -19.30 5.68 -1.75
C ASP A 127 -19.20 7.00 -2.53
N LEU A 128 -18.46 7.02 -3.62
CA LEU A 128 -18.31 8.18 -4.52
C LEU A 128 -19.05 8.00 -5.85
N CYS A 129 -19.78 6.88 -6.02
CA CYS A 129 -20.45 6.54 -7.27
C CYS A 129 -21.96 6.78 -7.17
N GLU A 130 -22.53 7.37 -8.20
CA GLU A 130 -23.98 7.35 -8.42
C GLU A 130 -24.39 5.98 -8.97
N PRO A 131 -25.42 5.30 -8.42
CA PRO A 131 -25.85 3.98 -8.87
C PRO A 131 -26.12 3.90 -10.39
N GLU A 132 -26.70 4.93 -10.94
CA GLU A 132 -27.02 5.03 -12.38
C GLU A 132 -25.77 5.00 -13.28
N LYS A 133 -24.64 5.52 -12.78
CA LYS A 133 -23.36 5.54 -13.50
C LYS A 133 -22.56 4.24 -13.27
N LEU A 134 -22.74 3.61 -12.11
CA LEU A 134 -22.03 2.39 -11.75
C LEU A 134 -22.60 1.16 -12.50
N MET A 135 -23.92 1.03 -12.60
CA MET A 135 -24.57 -0.14 -13.23
C MET A 135 -24.10 -0.44 -14.65
N PRO A 136 -23.98 0.55 -15.58
CA PRO A 136 -23.47 0.29 -16.92
C PRO A 136 -22.00 -0.17 -16.95
N GLN A 137 -21.20 0.24 -15.96
CA GLN A 137 -19.81 -0.22 -15.86
C GLN A 137 -19.74 -1.67 -15.37
N LEU A 138 -20.56 -2.04 -14.37
CA LEU A 138 -20.65 -3.43 -13.90
C LEU A 138 -21.12 -4.39 -15.01
N GLN A 139 -22.08 -3.97 -15.83
CA GLN A 139 -22.51 -4.77 -16.98
C GLN A 139 -21.38 -5.09 -17.97
N LYS A 140 -20.43 -4.16 -18.16
CA LYS A 140 -19.24 -4.36 -19.00
C LYS A 140 -18.21 -5.31 -18.40
N LEU A 141 -18.28 -5.56 -17.10
CA LEU A 141 -17.41 -6.48 -16.39
C LEU A 141 -17.97 -7.93 -16.39
N ASN A 142 -19.25 -8.12 -16.75
CA ASN A 142 -19.82 -9.45 -16.88
C ASN A 142 -19.06 -10.26 -17.96
N GLY A 143 -18.62 -11.45 -17.58
CA GLY A 143 -17.85 -12.33 -18.47
C GLY A 143 -16.37 -12.00 -18.62
N CYS A 144 -15.81 -11.08 -17.80
CA CYS A 144 -14.40 -10.74 -17.85
C CYS A 144 -13.45 -11.79 -17.21
N GLY A 145 -13.95 -12.99 -16.88
CA GLY A 145 -13.12 -14.11 -16.42
C GLY A 145 -12.77 -14.09 -14.92
N PHE A 146 -13.51 -13.34 -14.12
CA PHE A 146 -13.40 -13.35 -12.65
C PHE A 146 -14.44 -14.24 -12.00
N ASP A 147 -14.05 -14.95 -10.94
CA ASP A 147 -14.94 -15.87 -10.22
C ASP A 147 -16.00 -15.10 -9.41
N GLN A 148 -15.64 -13.95 -8.88
CA GLN A 148 -16.52 -13.07 -8.12
C GLN A 148 -16.23 -11.59 -8.42
N ILE A 149 -17.30 -10.78 -8.48
CA ILE A 149 -17.22 -9.31 -8.60
C ILE A 149 -17.97 -8.71 -7.42
N VAL A 150 -17.28 -7.93 -6.60
CA VAL A 150 -17.84 -7.33 -5.38
C VAL A 150 -17.66 -5.82 -5.41
N CYS A 151 -18.76 -5.10 -5.21
CA CYS A 151 -18.75 -3.64 -5.07
C CYS A 151 -18.44 -3.26 -3.62
N VAL A 152 -17.37 -2.51 -3.37
CA VAL A 152 -16.90 -2.22 -2.02
C VAL A 152 -16.60 -0.73 -1.80
N SER A 153 -16.63 -0.30 -0.55
CA SER A 153 -16.01 0.95 -0.11
C SER A 153 -14.98 0.68 0.99
N ALA A 154 -13.71 0.66 0.64
CA ALA A 154 -12.64 0.52 1.63
C ALA A 154 -12.68 1.66 2.68
N ARG A 155 -13.16 2.84 2.30
CA ARG A 155 -13.30 4.00 3.19
C ARG A 155 -14.42 3.82 4.22
N ARG A 156 -15.62 3.39 3.79
CA ARG A 156 -16.78 3.22 4.65
C ARG A 156 -16.84 1.83 5.29
N GLY A 157 -16.24 0.83 4.65
CA GLY A 157 -16.28 -0.56 5.06
C GLY A 157 -17.42 -1.36 4.38
N ASP A 158 -18.12 -0.77 3.42
CA ASP A 158 -19.22 -1.43 2.74
C ASP A 158 -18.71 -2.68 2.02
N ASN A 159 -19.33 -3.85 2.28
CA ASN A 159 -19.07 -5.17 1.71
C ASN A 159 -17.61 -5.69 1.89
N MET A 160 -16.83 -5.08 2.79
CA MET A 160 -15.43 -5.49 3.03
C MET A 160 -15.33 -6.84 3.73
N ASP A 161 -16.20 -7.08 4.72
CA ASP A 161 -16.22 -8.36 5.45
C ASP A 161 -16.70 -9.51 4.55
N GLU A 162 -17.65 -9.24 3.64
CA GLU A 162 -18.11 -10.20 2.65
C GLU A 162 -17.00 -10.60 1.68
N LEU A 163 -16.29 -9.62 1.13
CA LEU A 163 -15.13 -9.85 0.26
C LEU A 163 -14.02 -10.63 0.98
N LEU A 164 -13.72 -10.29 2.23
CA LEU A 164 -12.72 -10.98 3.04
C LEU A 164 -13.13 -12.46 3.29
N ALA A 165 -14.40 -12.71 3.60
CA ALA A 165 -14.92 -14.06 3.79
C ALA A 165 -14.88 -14.91 2.50
N MET A 166 -15.13 -14.30 1.32
CA MET A 166 -14.98 -14.96 0.03
C MET A 166 -13.54 -15.35 -0.24
N LEU A 167 -12.59 -14.44 0.00
CA LEU A 167 -11.15 -14.72 -0.12
C LEU A 167 -10.72 -15.86 0.82
N ALA A 168 -11.16 -15.83 2.09
CA ALA A 168 -10.82 -16.87 3.06
C ALA A 168 -11.33 -18.26 2.64
N LYS A 169 -12.52 -18.35 2.06
CA LYS A 169 -13.06 -19.61 1.53
C LYS A 169 -12.26 -20.15 0.35
N ALA A 170 -11.64 -19.29 -0.45
CA ALA A 170 -10.83 -19.69 -1.59
C ALA A 170 -9.43 -20.16 -1.20
N MET A 171 -8.98 -19.90 0.02
CA MET A 171 -7.66 -20.34 0.46
C MET A 171 -7.59 -21.86 0.60
N PRO A 172 -6.46 -22.49 0.26
CA PRO A 172 -6.23 -23.91 0.48
C PRO A 172 -6.14 -24.23 1.98
N GLU A 173 -6.30 -25.50 2.30
CA GLU A 173 -5.98 -26.01 3.63
C GLU A 173 -4.46 -25.98 3.84
N GLY A 174 -4.01 -25.38 4.92
CA GLY A 174 -2.59 -25.19 5.18
C GLY A 174 -2.28 -24.71 6.60
N PRO A 175 -1.00 -24.69 6.98
CA PRO A 175 -0.57 -24.19 8.29
C PRO A 175 -0.59 -22.66 8.31
N LYS A 176 -0.49 -22.07 9.51
CA LYS A 176 -0.19 -20.64 9.66
C LYS A 176 1.22 -20.34 9.14
N TYR A 177 1.35 -19.31 8.31
CA TYR A 177 2.64 -18.83 7.79
C TYR A 177 3.33 -17.87 8.76
N PHE A 178 2.53 -17.10 9.51
CA PHE A 178 3.02 -16.06 10.42
C PHE A 178 2.38 -16.20 11.82
N PRO A 179 3.05 -15.72 12.88
CA PRO A 179 2.47 -15.60 14.23
C PRO A 179 1.16 -14.80 14.22
N ASP A 180 0.29 -15.05 15.20
CA ASP A 180 -1.05 -14.46 15.25
C ASP A 180 -1.07 -12.94 15.44
N ASP A 181 -0.03 -12.39 16.06
CA ASP A 181 0.18 -10.97 16.34
C ASP A 181 0.94 -10.24 15.23
N MET A 182 1.43 -10.96 14.22
CA MET A 182 2.17 -10.37 13.11
C MET A 182 1.22 -9.83 12.04
N MET A 183 1.26 -8.53 11.79
CA MET A 183 0.40 -7.83 10.83
C MET A 183 1.12 -7.51 9.50
N THR A 184 2.45 -7.47 9.50
CA THR A 184 3.30 -7.18 8.34
C THR A 184 4.70 -7.71 8.55
N ASP A 185 5.42 -7.97 7.46
CA ASP A 185 6.84 -8.34 7.44
C ASP A 185 7.78 -7.14 7.54
N GLN A 186 7.23 -5.92 7.44
CA GLN A 186 8.06 -4.73 7.38
C GLN A 186 8.60 -4.32 8.75
N PRO A 187 9.92 -4.06 8.87
CA PRO A 187 10.49 -3.50 10.08
C PRO A 187 9.85 -2.15 10.45
N GLU A 188 9.71 -1.85 11.73
CA GLU A 188 9.18 -0.57 12.24
C GLU A 188 9.89 0.65 11.61
N ARG A 189 11.19 0.50 11.34
CA ARG A 189 11.99 1.54 10.68
C ARG A 189 11.42 1.91 9.30
N VAL A 190 11.01 0.92 8.51
CA VAL A 190 10.43 1.12 7.18
C VAL A 190 9.05 1.74 7.30
N LEU A 191 8.22 1.24 8.22
CA LEU A 191 6.89 1.79 8.48
C LEU A 191 6.95 3.26 8.91
N CYS A 192 7.89 3.63 9.78
CA CYS A 192 8.10 5.02 10.19
C CYS A 192 8.51 5.91 9.01
N ALA A 193 9.41 5.44 8.12
CA ALA A 193 9.81 6.17 6.92
C ALA A 193 8.61 6.39 5.99
N GLU A 194 7.81 5.36 5.77
CA GLU A 194 6.61 5.42 4.94
C GLU A 194 5.54 6.37 5.53
N ILE A 195 5.33 6.38 6.85
CA ILE A 195 4.43 7.34 7.50
C ILE A 195 4.90 8.78 7.26
N ILE A 196 6.20 9.07 7.40
CA ILE A 196 6.74 10.41 7.09
C ILE A 196 6.50 10.76 5.63
N ARG A 197 6.74 9.80 4.71
CA ARG A 197 6.51 9.98 3.28
C ARG A 197 5.03 10.23 2.96
N GLU A 198 4.12 9.51 3.58
CA GLU A 198 2.67 9.76 3.45
C GLU A 198 2.29 11.19 3.80
N LYS A 199 2.77 11.71 4.95
CA LYS A 199 2.45 13.09 5.35
C LYS A 199 3.07 14.13 4.42
N ALA A 200 4.25 13.84 3.85
CA ALA A 200 4.79 14.66 2.79
C ALA A 200 3.91 14.64 1.54
N LEU A 201 3.44 13.45 1.10
CA LEU A 201 2.53 13.30 -0.03
C LEU A 201 1.21 14.06 0.18
N TRP A 202 0.64 14.04 1.39
CA TRP A 202 -0.64 14.72 1.67
C TRP A 202 -0.54 16.24 1.71
N ASN A 203 0.60 16.75 2.14
CA ASN A 203 0.80 18.19 2.36
C ASN A 203 1.45 18.91 1.19
N LEU A 204 2.08 18.18 0.27
CA LEU A 204 2.74 18.74 -0.91
C LEU A 204 1.83 18.62 -2.15
N ARG A 205 2.09 19.44 -3.17
CA ARG A 205 1.30 19.52 -4.39
C ARG A 205 2.16 19.45 -5.64
N ASP A 206 1.53 19.33 -6.78
CA ASP A 206 2.12 19.31 -8.10
C ASP A 206 3.19 18.22 -8.26
N GLU A 207 4.36 18.54 -8.76
CA GLU A 207 5.45 17.58 -9.02
C GLU A 207 6.30 17.24 -7.78
N VAL A 208 6.19 18.03 -6.68
CA VAL A 208 7.05 17.86 -5.50
C VAL A 208 6.88 16.50 -4.84
N PRO A 209 5.64 15.97 -4.63
CA PRO A 209 5.41 14.66 -4.01
C PRO A 209 6.12 13.51 -4.71
N HIS A 210 6.19 13.54 -6.05
CA HIS A 210 6.77 12.45 -6.83
C HIS A 210 8.28 12.28 -6.60
N GLY A 211 8.98 13.36 -6.27
CA GLY A 211 10.41 13.38 -5.99
C GLY A 211 10.78 13.22 -4.52
N VAL A 212 9.82 12.91 -3.64
CA VAL A 212 10.09 12.72 -2.21
C VAL A 212 10.58 11.30 -1.92
N GLY A 213 11.73 11.19 -1.25
CA GLY A 213 12.24 9.99 -0.61
C GLY A 213 12.48 10.23 0.88
N VAL A 214 12.40 9.20 1.71
CA VAL A 214 12.65 9.31 3.16
C VAL A 214 13.69 8.27 3.57
N GLU A 215 14.76 8.73 4.19
CA GLU A 215 15.80 7.90 4.78
C GLU A 215 15.73 8.01 6.30
N MET A 216 15.61 6.88 6.95
CA MET A 216 15.71 6.81 8.40
C MET A 216 17.18 6.79 8.82
N LEU A 217 17.61 7.77 9.61
CA LEU A 217 18.97 7.83 10.13
C LEU A 217 19.12 7.03 11.43
N SER A 218 18.19 7.24 12.37
CA SER A 218 18.20 6.53 13.66
C SER A 218 16.80 6.42 14.25
N ILE A 219 16.58 5.31 14.97
CA ILE A 219 15.46 5.11 15.91
C ILE A 219 16.11 4.61 17.19
N LYS A 220 15.92 5.30 18.30
CA LYS A 220 16.53 4.95 19.60
C LYS A 220 15.58 5.28 20.73
N GLU A 221 15.33 4.33 21.61
CA GLU A 221 14.72 4.61 22.88
C GLU A 221 15.75 5.32 23.77
N VAL A 222 15.49 6.60 24.10
CA VAL A 222 16.40 7.43 24.90
C VAL A 222 16.09 7.35 26.39
N ARG A 223 14.86 6.98 26.73
CA ARG A 223 14.40 6.63 28.07
C ARG A 223 13.09 5.84 27.96
N PRO A 224 12.71 5.07 28.99
CA PRO A 224 11.43 4.32 28.96
C PRO A 224 10.26 5.20 28.53
N GLY A 225 9.54 4.80 27.48
CA GLY A 225 8.40 5.52 26.93
C GLY A 225 8.73 6.73 26.07
N LEU A 226 10.00 6.96 25.67
CA LEU A 226 10.37 8.01 24.73
C LEU A 226 11.37 7.53 23.69
N THR A 227 10.95 7.51 22.44
CA THR A 227 11.78 7.18 21.27
C THR A 227 12.18 8.43 20.50
N GLU A 228 13.47 8.58 20.24
CA GLU A 228 14.00 9.63 19.37
C GLU A 228 14.20 9.09 17.96
N ILE A 229 13.64 9.79 16.96
CA ILE A 229 13.68 9.42 15.55
C ILE A 229 14.28 10.56 14.73
N HIS A 230 15.28 10.21 13.93
CA HIS A 230 15.94 11.12 13.00
C HIS A 230 15.75 10.63 11.58
N ALA A 231 15.30 11.52 10.66
CA ALA A 231 15.11 11.16 9.26
C ALA A 231 15.42 12.32 8.31
N ASN A 232 15.91 11.98 7.12
CA ASN A 232 16.06 12.89 6.01
C ASN A 232 14.88 12.76 5.05
N ILE A 233 14.33 13.88 4.62
CA ILE A 233 13.42 13.94 3.47
C ILE A 233 14.24 14.40 2.27
N TYR A 234 14.36 13.56 1.25
CA TYR A 234 15.02 13.89 0.00
C TYR A 234 14.06 14.49 -1.00
N CYS A 235 14.56 15.44 -1.80
CA CYS A 235 13.88 16.00 -2.96
C CYS A 235 14.90 16.24 -4.08
N GLU A 236 14.42 16.36 -5.33
CA GLU A 236 15.30 16.43 -6.49
C GLU A 236 15.86 17.82 -6.80
N ARG A 237 15.21 18.89 -6.32
CA ARG A 237 15.56 20.28 -6.67
C ARG A 237 15.58 21.20 -5.44
N ALA A 238 16.41 22.23 -5.51
CA ALA A 238 16.46 23.25 -4.45
C ALA A 238 15.12 23.98 -4.26
N SER A 239 14.37 24.23 -5.35
CA SER A 239 13.02 24.79 -5.27
C SER A 239 12.06 23.89 -4.51
N HIS A 240 12.12 22.57 -4.70
CA HIS A 240 11.32 21.59 -3.94
C HIS A 240 11.67 21.61 -2.45
N LYS A 241 12.98 21.74 -2.11
CA LYS A 241 13.42 21.87 -0.73
C LYS A 241 12.76 23.06 -0.03
N SER A 242 12.71 24.21 -0.69
CA SER A 242 12.08 25.41 -0.15
C SER A 242 10.57 25.22 0.09
N ILE A 243 9.86 24.50 -0.80
CA ILE A 243 8.45 24.17 -0.67
C ILE A 243 8.22 23.21 0.51
N ILE A 244 9.06 22.16 0.65
CA ILE A 244 8.94 21.16 1.73
C ILE A 244 9.23 21.79 3.09
N ILE A 245 10.17 22.73 3.18
CA ILE A 245 10.43 23.48 4.43
C ILE A 245 9.29 24.44 4.71
N GLY A 246 8.84 25.18 3.70
CA GLY A 246 7.82 26.21 3.82
C GLY A 246 8.32 27.48 4.53
N LYS A 247 7.46 28.50 4.59
CA LYS A 247 7.79 29.78 5.27
C LYS A 247 8.11 29.51 6.74
N GLN A 248 9.30 29.90 7.17
CA GLN A 248 9.80 29.69 8.55
C GLN A 248 9.71 28.25 9.07
N GLY A 249 9.77 27.25 8.18
CA GLY A 249 9.67 25.84 8.55
C GLY A 249 8.25 25.31 8.76
N ALA A 250 7.21 26.09 8.47
CA ALA A 250 5.83 25.74 8.79
C ALA A 250 5.35 24.46 8.11
N MET A 251 5.73 24.21 6.84
CA MET A 251 5.32 23.01 6.12
C MET A 251 6.02 21.76 6.69
N LEU A 252 7.33 21.83 6.92
CA LEU A 252 8.07 20.74 7.53
C LEU A 252 7.59 20.45 8.95
N GLY A 253 7.27 21.48 9.73
CA GLY A 253 6.68 21.34 11.06
C GLY A 253 5.32 20.65 11.03
N LYS A 254 4.47 20.96 10.03
CA LYS A 254 3.18 20.30 9.83
C LYS A 254 3.36 18.82 9.49
N ILE A 255 4.20 18.50 8.49
CA ILE A 255 4.54 17.12 8.11
C ILE A 255 5.05 16.35 9.33
N GLY A 256 6.00 16.90 10.07
CA GLY A 256 6.56 16.26 11.27
C GLY A 256 5.54 16.03 12.37
N SER A 257 4.67 17.00 12.65
CA SER A 257 3.63 16.87 13.67
C SER A 257 2.59 15.80 13.34
N GLU A 258 2.16 15.73 12.07
CA GLU A 258 1.21 14.72 11.61
C GLU A 258 1.87 13.31 11.58
N ALA A 259 3.11 13.21 11.11
CA ALA A 259 3.86 11.95 11.11
C ALA A 259 4.11 11.43 12.53
N ARG A 260 4.51 12.31 13.45
CA ARG A 260 4.75 11.94 14.84
C ARG A 260 3.54 11.27 15.48
N LYS A 261 2.34 11.81 15.30
CA LYS A 261 1.10 11.23 15.87
C LYS A 261 0.84 9.80 15.39
N ASP A 262 1.05 9.54 14.11
CA ASP A 262 0.83 8.20 13.55
C ASP A 262 1.95 7.24 13.98
N ILE A 263 3.20 7.72 14.09
CA ILE A 263 4.33 6.92 14.57
C ILE A 263 4.18 6.60 16.07
N GLU A 264 3.73 7.54 16.91
CA GLU A 264 3.42 7.29 18.32
C GLU A 264 2.37 6.21 18.48
N LYS A 265 1.34 6.21 17.62
CA LYS A 265 0.33 5.14 17.59
C LYS A 265 0.91 3.79 17.18
N LEU A 266 1.80 3.78 16.18
CA LEU A 266 2.46 2.55 15.70
C LEU A 266 3.37 1.93 16.76
N LEU A 267 4.21 2.76 17.41
CA LEU A 267 5.23 2.29 18.35
C LEU A 267 4.71 2.16 19.79
N GLY A 268 3.52 2.68 20.10
CA GLY A 268 2.97 2.67 21.47
C GLY A 268 3.76 3.52 22.46
N THR A 269 4.60 4.47 22.01
CA THR A 269 5.49 5.29 22.84
C THR A 269 5.48 6.74 22.38
N HIS A 270 5.89 7.68 23.24
CA HIS A 270 6.11 9.07 22.83
C HIS A 270 7.28 9.17 21.86
N VAL A 271 7.19 10.07 20.89
CA VAL A 271 8.21 10.22 19.84
C VAL A 271 8.72 11.65 19.75
N SER A 272 10.05 11.79 19.82
CA SER A 272 10.78 13.01 19.44
C SER A 272 11.24 12.86 17.99
N LEU A 273 10.52 13.47 17.03
CA LEU A 273 10.81 13.36 15.59
C LEU A 273 11.59 14.57 15.11
N ARG A 274 12.78 14.34 14.54
CA ARG A 274 13.61 15.37 13.88
C ARG A 274 13.75 15.07 12.39
N LEU A 275 13.39 16.06 11.57
CA LEU A 275 13.40 15.95 10.12
C LEU A 275 14.34 16.98 9.50
N TRP A 276 15.11 16.55 8.50
CA TRP A 276 15.91 17.42 7.65
C TRP A 276 15.52 17.25 6.20
N VAL A 277 15.60 18.33 5.42
CA VAL A 277 15.35 18.28 3.97
C VAL A 277 16.67 18.44 3.23
N LYS A 278 16.98 17.46 2.40
CA LYS A 278 18.21 17.43 1.58
C LYS A 278 17.87 17.34 0.10
N VAL A 279 18.67 17.98 -0.74
CA VAL A 279 18.56 17.85 -2.20
C VAL A 279 19.45 16.70 -2.65
N ARG A 280 18.86 15.76 -3.41
CA ARG A 280 19.56 14.73 -4.17
C ARG A 280 19.00 14.73 -5.59
N GLU A 281 19.76 15.33 -6.49
CA GLU A 281 19.36 15.48 -7.89
C GLU A 281 19.27 14.11 -8.55
N ASP A 282 18.16 13.87 -9.25
CA ASP A 282 17.92 12.65 -10.04
C ASP A 282 18.07 11.33 -9.25
N TRP A 283 17.80 11.33 -7.96
CA TRP A 283 17.96 10.16 -7.09
C TRP A 283 17.16 8.94 -7.57
N ARG A 284 16.01 9.17 -8.23
CA ARG A 284 15.16 8.10 -8.77
C ARG A 284 15.81 7.28 -9.90
N ASN A 285 16.91 7.76 -10.47
CA ASN A 285 17.68 7.10 -11.52
C ASN A 285 19.08 6.65 -11.08
N ARG A 286 19.45 6.87 -9.79
CA ARG A 286 20.76 6.50 -9.24
C ARG A 286 20.64 5.25 -8.37
N ALA A 287 21.30 4.14 -8.76
CA ALA A 287 21.24 2.88 -8.03
C ALA A 287 21.64 3.02 -6.55
N GLY A 288 22.74 3.71 -6.23
CA GLY A 288 23.16 3.89 -4.83
C GLY A 288 22.19 4.71 -3.98
N ASP A 289 21.42 5.63 -4.58
CA ASP A 289 20.37 6.35 -3.85
C ASP A 289 19.12 5.47 -3.65
N LEU A 290 18.79 4.61 -4.63
CA LEU A 290 17.71 3.63 -4.51
C LEU A 290 18.02 2.62 -3.40
N HIS A 291 19.25 2.09 -3.37
CA HIS A 291 19.72 1.22 -2.29
C HIS A 291 19.59 1.88 -0.91
N THR A 292 20.10 3.12 -0.77
CA THR A 292 20.02 3.87 0.49
C THR A 292 18.58 4.05 0.99
N LEU A 293 17.63 4.13 0.07
CA LEU A 293 16.20 4.33 0.34
C LEU A 293 15.41 3.01 0.42
N GLY A 294 16.10 1.84 0.30
CA GLY A 294 15.47 0.53 0.40
C GLY A 294 14.68 0.10 -0.85
N TYR A 295 15.03 0.64 -2.02
CA TYR A 295 14.41 0.29 -3.32
C TYR A 295 15.35 -0.55 -4.18
N GLU A 296 15.85 -1.64 -3.65
CA GLU A 296 16.62 -2.63 -4.41
C GLU A 296 16.06 -4.03 -4.21
N ASP A 297 16.32 -4.88 -5.22
CA ASP A 297 16.10 -6.32 -5.11
C ASP A 297 17.17 -6.93 -4.18
N GLU A 298 16.77 -7.82 -3.30
CA GLU A 298 17.68 -8.73 -2.58
C GLU A 298 18.30 -9.76 -3.55
#